data_e2d25465e55b5806cd9833bf2bc27416
#
_entry.id   e2d25465e55b5806cd9833bf2bc27416
#
_cell.length_a   1.000
_cell.length_b   1.000
_cell.length_c   1.000
_cell.angle_alpha   90.00
_cell.angle_beta   90.00
_cell.angle_gamma   90.00
#
_symmetry.space_group_name_H-M   'P 1'
#
loop_
_entity.id
_entity.type
_entity.pdbx_description
1 polymer ?
#
loop_
_entity_poly.entity_id
_entity_poly.type
_entity_poly.pdbx_seq_one_letter_code
_entity_poly.pdbx_strand_id
1 'polypeptide(L)'
;MSSHKYSIWLIPAQKYLLALARCINYNSYIARQPSFIPHLTLFSSAKNIVEDFGYWACQLDYQNISLDIDNIVIDRDSYFMNYYLKLSKTIQLDNLFASARKLDRECEYNLDPHVSLVYGATNYDKLLEYQFSKKIIFDKIAIIKYFPADTATTVMSFEIVKSYKLLNL
;
A
#
# COMPACT_ATOMS: atom_id res chain seq x y z
N MET A 1 -23.61 4.80 11.91
CA MET A 1 -23.25 4.91 10.48
C MET A 1 -21.75 4.67 10.36
N SER A 2 -21.31 3.64 9.63
CA SER A 2 -19.88 3.40 9.43
C SER A 2 -19.32 4.50 8.52
N SER A 3 -18.42 5.32 9.07
CA SER A 3 -17.76 6.38 8.31
C SER A 3 -16.68 5.77 7.43
N HIS A 4 -16.48 6.34 6.23
CA HIS A 4 -15.34 5.97 5.39
C HIS A 4 -14.02 6.21 6.12
N LYS A 5 -13.02 5.41 5.79
CA LYS A 5 -11.62 5.63 6.16
C LYS A 5 -10.81 6.03 4.94
N TYR A 6 -9.66 6.60 5.18
CA TYR A 6 -8.76 7.11 4.15
C TYR A 6 -7.37 6.54 4.36
N SER A 7 -6.68 6.25 3.27
CA SER A 7 -5.32 5.72 3.32
C SER A 7 -4.48 6.40 2.24
N ILE A 8 -3.26 6.74 2.56
CA ILE A 8 -2.27 7.26 1.60
C ILE A 8 -1.39 6.09 1.18
N TRP A 9 -1.37 5.83 -0.13
CA TRP A 9 -0.59 4.75 -0.71
C TRP A 9 0.54 5.27 -1.57
N LEU A 10 1.68 4.60 -1.51
CA LEU A 10 2.70 4.66 -2.53
C LEU A 10 2.41 3.58 -3.58
N ILE A 11 2.34 3.98 -4.84
CA ILE A 11 2.05 3.10 -5.97
C ILE A 11 3.36 2.83 -6.72
N PRO A 12 3.68 1.56 -7.00
CA PRO A 12 4.89 1.20 -7.73
C PRO A 12 4.93 1.79 -9.14
N ALA A 13 6.14 2.09 -9.62
CA ALA A 13 6.37 2.46 -11.00
C ALA A 13 5.94 1.32 -11.95
N GLN A 14 5.51 1.68 -13.18
CA GLN A 14 4.78 0.82 -14.12
C GLN A 14 5.36 -0.60 -14.26
N LYS A 15 6.68 -0.74 -14.39
CA LYS A 15 7.29 -2.07 -14.56
C LYS A 15 7.13 -2.98 -13.33
N TYR A 16 7.24 -2.42 -12.12
CA TYR A 16 7.03 -3.15 -10.87
C TYR A 16 5.55 -3.39 -10.61
N LEU A 17 4.71 -2.40 -10.93
CA LEU A 17 3.26 -2.48 -10.81
C LEU A 17 2.71 -3.68 -11.60
N LEU A 18 3.13 -3.86 -12.86
CA LEU A 18 2.68 -4.98 -13.70
C LEU A 18 3.12 -6.34 -13.14
N ALA A 19 4.38 -6.45 -12.69
CA ALA A 19 4.89 -7.68 -12.12
C ALA A 19 4.18 -8.06 -10.81
N LEU A 20 3.98 -7.09 -9.92
CA LEU A 20 3.24 -7.27 -8.67
C LEU A 20 1.77 -7.60 -8.93
N ALA A 21 1.12 -6.89 -9.86
CA ALA A 21 -0.28 -7.14 -10.19
C ALA A 21 -0.52 -8.58 -10.72
N ARG A 22 0.40 -9.11 -11.54
CA ARG A 22 0.35 -10.51 -11.99
C ARG A 22 0.42 -11.48 -10.80
N CYS A 23 1.36 -11.24 -9.88
CA CYS A 23 1.53 -12.06 -8.69
C CYS A 23 0.27 -11.99 -7.80
N ILE A 24 -0.23 -10.79 -7.50
CA ILE A 24 -1.42 -10.57 -6.68
C ILE A 24 -2.65 -11.21 -7.32
N ASN A 25 -2.88 -11.01 -8.63
CA ASN A 25 -4.04 -11.57 -9.33
C ASN A 25 -4.05 -13.11 -9.28
N TYR A 26 -2.88 -13.73 -9.54
CA TYR A 26 -2.75 -15.18 -9.45
C TYR A 26 -3.00 -15.68 -8.02
N ASN A 27 -2.35 -15.08 -7.03
CA ASN A 27 -2.47 -15.48 -5.63
C ASN A 27 -3.90 -15.28 -5.11
N SER A 28 -4.54 -14.16 -5.46
CA SER A 28 -5.95 -13.89 -5.13
C SER A 28 -6.88 -14.92 -5.75
N TYR A 29 -6.64 -15.31 -7.00
CA TYR A 29 -7.41 -16.38 -7.66
C TYR A 29 -7.26 -17.72 -6.92
N ILE A 30 -6.03 -18.13 -6.60
CA ILE A 30 -5.76 -19.38 -5.86
C ILE A 30 -6.37 -19.35 -4.46
N ALA A 31 -6.28 -18.22 -3.76
CA ALA A 31 -6.82 -18.06 -2.42
C ALA A 31 -8.34 -17.80 -2.39
N ARG A 32 -8.98 -17.60 -3.56
CA ARG A 32 -10.40 -17.19 -3.69
C ARG A 32 -10.70 -15.89 -2.94
N GLN A 33 -9.80 -14.93 -3.05
CA GLN A 33 -9.88 -13.62 -2.40
C GLN A 33 -9.96 -12.50 -3.43
N PRO A 34 -10.48 -11.32 -3.08
CA PRO A 34 -10.46 -10.17 -3.96
C PRO A 34 -9.03 -9.76 -4.34
N SER A 35 -8.83 -9.44 -5.62
CA SER A 35 -7.58 -8.82 -6.09
C SER A 35 -7.59 -7.32 -5.77
N PHE A 36 -6.39 -6.73 -5.70
CA PHE A 36 -6.21 -5.32 -5.36
C PHE A 36 -5.01 -4.71 -6.10
N ILE A 37 -4.96 -3.38 -6.10
CA ILE A 37 -3.87 -2.63 -6.70
C ILE A 37 -2.61 -2.77 -5.84
N PRO A 38 -1.43 -3.14 -6.40
CA PRO A 38 -0.19 -3.19 -5.66
C PRO A 38 0.15 -1.83 -5.04
N HIS A 39 0.42 -1.80 -3.74
CA HIS A 39 0.71 -0.57 -3.02
C HIS A 39 1.50 -0.83 -1.74
N LEU A 40 2.13 0.23 -1.23
CA LEU A 40 2.59 0.34 0.15
C LEU A 40 1.69 1.34 0.86
N THR A 41 1.09 0.98 1.98
CA THR A 41 0.35 1.91 2.81
C THR A 41 1.33 2.79 3.59
N LEU A 42 1.38 4.07 3.24
CA LEU A 42 2.20 5.06 3.92
C LEU A 42 1.54 5.53 5.21
N PHE A 43 0.23 5.80 5.17
CA PHE A 43 -0.51 6.36 6.29
C PHE A 43 -2.00 6.01 6.18
N SER A 44 -2.70 5.87 7.31
CA SER A 44 -4.15 5.66 7.35
C SER A 44 -4.78 6.57 8.39
N SER A 45 -5.99 7.09 8.11
CA SER A 45 -6.75 7.96 8.99
C SER A 45 -8.24 7.64 8.95
N ALA A 46 -8.92 7.83 10.08
CA ALA A 46 -10.37 7.80 10.15
C ALA A 46 -11.01 9.16 9.77
N LYS A 47 -10.22 10.22 9.72
CA LYS A 47 -10.67 11.55 9.29
C LYS A 47 -10.65 11.67 7.76
N ASN A 48 -11.55 12.50 7.22
CA ASN A 48 -11.49 12.88 5.82
C ASN A 48 -10.34 13.86 5.59
N ILE A 49 -9.26 13.38 5.02
CA ILE A 49 -8.02 14.14 4.74
C ILE A 49 -7.84 14.43 3.25
N VAL A 50 -8.89 14.31 2.41
CA VAL A 50 -8.79 14.40 0.94
C VAL A 50 -8.31 15.78 0.47
N GLU A 51 -8.83 16.85 1.04
CA GLU A 51 -8.44 18.22 0.66
C GLU A 51 -7.02 18.53 1.13
N ASP A 52 -6.72 18.24 2.39
CA ASP A 52 -5.40 18.44 2.98
C ASP A 52 -4.32 17.60 2.26
N PHE A 53 -4.67 16.37 1.86
CA PHE A 53 -3.81 15.52 1.04
C PHE A 53 -3.47 16.18 -0.30
N GLY A 54 -4.46 16.76 -0.98
CA GLY A 54 -4.23 17.42 -2.27
C GLY A 54 -3.23 18.57 -2.15
N TYR A 55 -3.41 19.41 -1.14
CA TYR A 55 -2.51 20.53 -0.87
C TYR A 55 -1.11 20.06 -0.46
N TRP A 56 -1.03 19.09 0.44
CA TRP A 56 0.22 18.51 0.90
C TRP A 56 0.99 17.83 -0.26
N ALA A 57 0.31 17.01 -1.08
CA ALA A 57 0.93 16.26 -2.16
C ALA A 57 1.52 17.17 -3.25
N CYS A 58 0.88 18.33 -3.53
CA CYS A 58 1.41 19.32 -4.47
C CYS A 58 2.67 20.04 -3.96
N GLN A 59 2.96 20.00 -2.67
CA GLN A 59 4.14 20.62 -2.07
C GLN A 59 5.29 19.62 -1.88
N LEU A 60 5.06 18.34 -2.21
CA LEU A 60 6.10 17.33 -2.09
C LEU A 60 7.16 17.55 -3.17
N ASP A 61 8.37 17.85 -2.73
CA ASP A 61 9.59 17.84 -3.55
C ASP A 61 10.32 16.51 -3.34
N TYR A 62 9.61 15.41 -3.57
CA TYR A 62 10.16 14.07 -3.38
C TYR A 62 10.38 13.39 -4.72
N GLN A 63 11.59 12.87 -4.85
CA GLN A 63 11.95 11.93 -5.90
C GLN A 63 11.26 10.59 -5.68
N ASN A 64 11.28 9.75 -6.70
CA ASN A 64 10.87 8.36 -6.61
C ASN A 64 11.49 7.68 -5.38
N ILE A 65 10.68 6.92 -4.65
CA ILE A 65 11.11 6.19 -3.46
C ILE A 65 11.50 4.78 -3.88
N SER A 66 12.76 4.42 -3.63
CA SER A 66 13.28 3.07 -3.89
C SER A 66 13.49 2.34 -2.58
N LEU A 67 12.84 1.19 -2.42
CA LEU A 67 12.93 0.35 -1.23
C LEU A 67 13.40 -1.05 -1.61
N ASP A 68 14.37 -1.59 -0.86
CA ASP A 68 14.80 -2.96 -1.01
C ASP A 68 13.79 -3.93 -0.40
N ILE A 69 13.68 -5.12 -0.99
CA ILE A 69 12.87 -6.21 -0.45
C ILE A 69 13.76 -7.00 0.52
N ASP A 70 13.39 -6.99 1.78
CA ASP A 70 14.12 -7.74 2.82
C ASP A 70 13.83 -9.24 2.72
N ASN A 71 12.55 -9.59 2.73
CA ASN A 71 12.09 -10.99 2.63
C ASN A 71 10.60 -11.06 2.28
N ILE A 72 10.14 -12.28 2.02
CA ILE A 72 8.71 -12.63 1.96
C ILE A 72 8.30 -13.13 3.34
N VAL A 73 7.16 -12.64 3.82
CA VAL A 73 6.60 -13.00 5.13
C VAL A 73 5.25 -13.66 4.97
N ILE A 74 5.01 -14.70 5.76
CA ILE A 74 3.72 -15.34 5.95
C ILE A 74 3.29 -15.08 7.40
N ASP A 75 2.19 -14.34 7.56
CA ASP A 75 1.53 -14.12 8.85
C ASP A 75 0.13 -14.73 8.82
N ARG A 76 -0.05 -15.86 9.46
CA ARG A 76 -1.30 -16.63 9.43
C ARG A 76 -2.40 -16.01 10.27
N ASP A 77 -2.07 -15.12 11.18
CA ASP A 77 -2.99 -14.48 12.11
C ASP A 77 -3.54 -13.16 11.56
N SER A 78 -2.91 -12.62 10.50
CA SER A 78 -3.32 -11.39 9.85
C SER A 78 -4.07 -11.65 8.55
N TYR A 79 -5.15 -10.92 8.28
CA TYR A 79 -5.81 -10.96 6.97
C TYR A 79 -5.11 -10.07 5.94
N PHE A 80 -4.82 -8.80 6.27
CA PHE A 80 -4.25 -7.82 5.35
C PHE A 80 -2.74 -7.92 5.20
N MET A 81 -2.04 -8.49 6.18
CA MET A 81 -0.60 -8.76 6.14
C MET A 81 -0.33 -10.27 6.15
N ASN A 82 -1.11 -11.02 5.37
CA ASN A 82 -1.11 -12.47 5.43
C ASN A 82 0.04 -13.10 4.64
N TYR A 83 0.32 -12.58 3.43
CA TYR A 83 1.44 -12.97 2.58
C TYR A 83 1.95 -11.74 1.86
N TYR A 84 3.15 -11.28 2.20
CA TYR A 84 3.63 -9.98 1.74
C TYR A 84 5.15 -9.91 1.61
N LEU A 85 5.59 -8.93 0.81
CA LEU A 85 6.99 -8.50 0.74
C LEU A 85 7.23 -7.50 1.86
N LYS A 86 8.14 -7.80 2.77
CA LYS A 86 8.66 -6.84 3.74
C LYS A 86 9.71 -5.97 3.06
N LEU A 87 9.62 -4.65 3.27
CA LEU A 87 10.50 -3.68 2.65
C LEU A 87 11.36 -2.98 3.71
N SER A 88 12.59 -2.65 3.34
CA SER A 88 13.51 -1.88 4.19
C SER A 88 13.01 -0.46 4.41
N LYS A 89 13.14 0.05 5.63
CA LYS A 89 12.93 1.47 5.92
C LYS A 89 14.12 2.28 5.41
N THR A 90 13.81 3.47 4.87
CA THR A 90 14.81 4.46 4.47
C THR A 90 14.50 5.80 5.12
N ILE A 91 15.52 6.64 5.29
CA ILE A 91 15.35 8.01 5.81
C ILE A 91 14.33 8.79 4.97
N GLN A 92 14.35 8.60 3.64
CA GLN A 92 13.40 9.25 2.73
C GLN A 92 11.96 8.82 3.03
N LEU A 93 11.71 7.52 3.24
CA LEU A 93 10.38 7.01 3.58
C LEU A 93 9.92 7.50 4.95
N ASP A 94 10.80 7.48 5.95
CA ASP A 94 10.50 7.96 7.31
C ASP A 94 10.16 9.46 7.31
N ASN A 95 10.88 10.28 6.54
CA ASN A 95 10.60 11.71 6.39
C ASN A 95 9.25 11.94 5.70
N LEU A 96 8.94 11.17 4.65
CA LEU A 96 7.65 11.26 3.97
C LEU A 96 6.50 10.85 4.91
N PHE A 97 6.67 9.77 5.68
CA PHE A 97 5.71 9.35 6.69
C PHE A 97 5.49 10.41 7.77
N ALA A 98 6.57 10.98 8.32
CA ALA A 98 6.49 12.03 9.32
C ALA A 98 5.76 13.28 8.78
N SER A 99 5.93 13.59 7.50
CA SER A 99 5.19 14.66 6.81
C SER A 99 3.71 14.32 6.66
N ALA A 100 3.36 13.08 6.24
CA ALA A 100 1.98 12.61 6.09
C ALA A 100 1.22 12.61 7.43
N ARG A 101 1.87 12.26 8.55
CA ARG A 101 1.27 12.29 9.90
C ARG A 101 0.76 13.66 10.32
N LYS A 102 1.25 14.75 9.72
CA LYS A 102 0.74 16.11 10.01
C LYS A 102 -0.69 16.32 9.53
N LEU A 103 -1.18 15.50 8.59
CA LEU A 103 -2.56 15.54 8.09
C LEU A 103 -3.58 15.07 9.14
N ASP A 104 -3.15 14.16 10.03
CA ASP A 104 -3.95 13.73 11.20
C ASP A 104 -3.02 13.35 12.35
N ARG A 105 -2.74 14.32 13.21
CA ARG A 105 -1.80 14.18 14.34
C ARG A 105 -2.31 13.27 15.45
N GLU A 106 -3.61 13.04 15.52
CA GLU A 106 -4.25 12.18 16.53
C GLU A 106 -4.25 10.70 16.11
N CYS A 107 -3.90 10.41 14.85
CA CYS A 107 -3.86 9.06 14.37
C CYS A 107 -2.61 8.30 14.88
N GLU A 108 -2.84 7.11 15.43
CA GLU A 108 -1.78 6.24 15.99
C GLU A 108 -1.19 5.26 14.96
N TYR A 109 -1.39 5.51 13.64
CA TYR A 109 -0.86 4.64 12.61
C TYR A 109 0.67 4.55 12.69
N ASN A 110 1.19 3.33 12.68
CA ASN A 110 2.62 3.03 12.67
C ASN A 110 3.01 2.47 11.28
N LEU A 111 4.05 3.04 10.69
CA LEU A 111 4.55 2.61 9.40
C LEU A 111 5.28 1.27 9.51
N ASP A 112 4.74 0.26 8.84
CA ASP A 112 5.39 -1.03 8.58
C ASP A 112 5.45 -1.24 7.06
N PRO A 113 6.61 -0.93 6.40
CA PRO A 113 6.71 -0.94 4.95
C PRO A 113 6.57 -2.35 4.39
N HIS A 114 5.50 -2.59 3.63
CA HIS A 114 5.26 -3.86 2.96
C HIS A 114 4.42 -3.69 1.70
N VAL A 115 4.47 -4.68 0.82
CA VAL A 115 3.53 -4.86 -0.29
C VAL A 115 2.89 -6.23 -0.16
N SER A 116 1.59 -6.27 0.07
CA SER A 116 0.83 -7.51 0.16
C SER A 116 0.76 -8.19 -1.20
N LEU A 117 0.89 -9.52 -1.21
CA LEU A 117 0.81 -10.36 -2.42
C LEU A 117 -0.51 -11.14 -2.48
N VAL A 118 -1.22 -11.25 -1.37
CA VAL A 118 -2.60 -11.73 -1.25
C VAL A 118 -3.10 -11.39 0.15
N TYR A 119 -4.40 -11.24 0.30
CA TYR A 119 -5.08 -11.15 1.59
C TYR A 119 -5.78 -12.45 1.95
N GLY A 120 -5.79 -12.83 3.21
CA GLY A 120 -6.60 -13.92 3.75
C GLY A 120 -6.36 -15.32 3.14
N ALA A 121 -5.16 -15.60 2.64
CA ALA A 121 -4.82 -16.93 2.17
C ALA A 121 -4.72 -17.91 3.35
N THR A 122 -5.21 -19.14 3.14
CA THR A 122 -5.13 -20.23 4.10
C THR A 122 -4.22 -21.36 3.66
N ASN A 123 -3.88 -21.41 2.37
CA ASN A 123 -2.95 -22.37 1.78
C ASN A 123 -1.89 -21.60 0.97
N TYR A 124 -0.63 -21.76 1.33
CA TYR A 124 0.50 -21.03 0.79
C TYR A 124 1.30 -21.80 -0.25
N ASP A 125 1.12 -23.14 -0.35
CA ASP A 125 1.95 -24.02 -1.17
C ASP A 125 1.86 -23.74 -2.68
N LYS A 126 0.77 -23.11 -3.12
CA LYS A 126 0.52 -22.79 -4.53
C LYS A 126 0.66 -21.30 -4.85
N LEU A 127 1.01 -20.48 -3.87
CA LEU A 127 1.15 -19.04 -4.08
C LEU A 127 2.46 -18.75 -4.84
N LEU A 128 2.38 -17.76 -5.73
CA LEU A 128 3.55 -17.26 -6.43
C LEU A 128 4.32 -16.30 -5.53
N GLU A 129 5.65 -16.45 -5.55
CA GLU A 129 6.57 -15.47 -5.01
C GLU A 129 6.88 -14.39 -6.05
N TYR A 130 7.07 -13.16 -5.58
CA TYR A 130 7.55 -12.09 -6.42
C TYR A 130 9.07 -12.23 -6.63
N GLN A 131 9.50 -12.45 -7.88
CA GLN A 131 10.89 -12.67 -8.23
C GLN A 131 11.43 -11.68 -9.27
N PHE A 132 10.66 -10.66 -9.64
CA PHE A 132 11.01 -9.72 -10.70
C PHE A 132 12.21 -8.82 -10.35
N SER A 133 12.33 -8.41 -9.09
CA SER A 133 13.39 -7.49 -8.64
C SER A 133 13.63 -7.62 -7.13
N LYS A 134 14.84 -7.28 -6.69
CA LYS A 134 15.17 -7.18 -5.25
C LYS A 134 14.78 -5.84 -4.63
N LYS A 135 14.27 -4.90 -5.43
CA LYS A 135 13.78 -3.60 -4.97
C LYS A 135 12.54 -3.20 -5.73
N ILE A 136 11.76 -2.30 -5.13
CA ILE A 136 10.57 -1.68 -5.73
C ILE A 136 10.77 -0.18 -5.74
N ILE A 137 10.52 0.45 -6.89
CA ILE A 137 10.49 1.91 -7.02
C ILE A 137 9.03 2.33 -7.05
N PHE A 138 8.69 3.31 -6.21
CA PHE A 138 7.37 3.95 -6.14
C PHE A 138 7.49 5.33 -6.77
N ASP A 139 6.64 5.61 -7.76
CA ASP A 139 6.63 6.86 -8.53
C ASP A 139 5.33 7.66 -8.41
N LYS A 140 4.38 7.18 -7.61
CA LYS A 140 3.11 7.86 -7.36
C LYS A 140 2.72 7.77 -5.90
N ILE A 141 2.01 8.80 -5.46
CA ILE A 141 1.30 8.82 -4.20
C ILE A 141 -0.18 9.03 -4.45
N ALA A 142 -1.04 8.29 -3.76
CA ALA A 142 -2.48 8.31 -3.94
C ALA A 142 -3.22 8.34 -2.61
N ILE A 143 -4.36 9.02 -2.56
CA ILE A 143 -5.31 8.90 -1.46
C ILE A 143 -6.44 7.97 -1.85
N ILE A 144 -6.70 7.02 -0.98
CA ILE A 144 -7.69 5.97 -1.12
C ILE A 144 -8.78 6.20 -0.09
N LYS A 145 -10.02 6.12 -0.55
CA LYS A 145 -11.21 6.06 0.29
C LYS A 145 -11.68 4.61 0.32
N TYR A 146 -12.07 4.11 1.48
CA TYR A 146 -12.62 2.78 1.62
C TYR A 146 -13.64 2.68 2.74
N PHE A 147 -14.44 1.65 2.68
CA PHE A 147 -15.48 1.37 3.66
C PHE A 147 -15.00 0.26 4.60
N PRO A 148 -14.80 0.52 5.89
CA PRO A 148 -14.39 -0.49 6.84
C PRO A 148 -15.59 -1.39 7.18
N ALA A 149 -15.67 -2.53 6.52
CA ALA A 149 -16.70 -3.55 6.72
C ALA A 149 -16.02 -4.89 7.10
N ASP A 150 -16.61 -6.01 6.66
CA ASP A 150 -15.84 -7.25 6.63
C ASP A 150 -14.64 -7.14 5.66
N THR A 151 -13.68 -8.06 5.81
CA THR A 151 -12.40 -7.95 5.13
C THR A 151 -12.49 -7.93 3.60
N ALA A 152 -13.31 -8.80 3.00
CA ALA A 152 -13.46 -8.86 1.54
C ALA A 152 -14.17 -7.62 1.00
N THR A 153 -15.25 -7.16 1.65
CA THR A 153 -15.98 -5.94 1.31
C THR A 153 -15.08 -4.72 1.42
N THR A 154 -14.22 -4.64 2.44
CA THR A 154 -13.24 -3.55 2.58
C THR A 154 -12.33 -3.48 1.37
N VAL A 155 -11.75 -4.61 0.92
CA VAL A 155 -10.86 -4.66 -0.26
C VAL A 155 -11.59 -4.23 -1.53
N MET A 156 -12.81 -4.70 -1.74
CA MET A 156 -13.61 -4.33 -2.93
C MET A 156 -14.05 -2.86 -2.93
N SER A 157 -14.03 -2.20 -1.77
CA SER A 157 -14.43 -0.79 -1.63
C SER A 157 -13.29 0.21 -1.85
N PHE A 158 -12.05 -0.25 -2.11
CA PHE A 158 -10.91 0.65 -2.36
C PHE A 158 -11.13 1.52 -3.60
N GLU A 159 -11.18 2.82 -3.39
CA GLU A 159 -11.36 3.83 -4.43
C GLU A 159 -10.22 4.84 -4.40
N ILE A 160 -9.50 4.99 -5.52
CA ILE A 160 -8.50 6.06 -5.67
C ILE A 160 -9.24 7.37 -5.89
N VAL A 161 -9.17 8.28 -4.90
CA VAL A 161 -9.81 9.59 -4.98
C VAL A 161 -8.95 10.60 -5.75
N LYS A 162 -7.64 10.63 -5.47
CA LYS A 162 -6.65 11.47 -6.14
C LYS A 162 -5.30 10.77 -6.17
N SER A 163 -4.49 11.07 -7.18
CA SER A 163 -3.10 10.61 -7.23
C SER A 163 -2.18 11.64 -7.86
N TYR A 164 -0.92 11.67 -7.44
CA TYR A 164 0.13 12.56 -7.93
C TYR A 164 1.38 11.75 -8.25
N LYS A 165 2.08 12.14 -9.32
CA LYS A 165 3.40 11.58 -9.60
C LYS A 165 4.42 12.19 -8.65
N LEU A 166 5.33 11.36 -8.16
CA LEU A 166 6.56 11.83 -7.54
C LEU A 166 7.53 12.26 -8.65
N LEU A 167 8.33 13.27 -8.40
CA LEU A 167 9.24 13.83 -9.41
C LEU A 167 10.27 12.78 -9.85
N ASN A 168 10.45 12.65 -11.17
CA ASN A 168 11.61 11.95 -11.73
C ASN A 168 12.73 12.99 -11.90
N LEU A 169 13.85 12.83 -11.25
CA LEU A 169 15.09 13.47 -11.65
C LEU A 169 15.85 12.59 -12.63
#